data_1f9977815659730dab6baa060724b3e9
#
_entry.id   1f9977815659730dab6baa060724b3e9
#
_cell.length_a   1.000
_cell.length_b   1.000
_cell.length_c   1.000
_cell.angle_alpha   90.00
_cell.angle_beta   90.00
_cell.angle_gamma   90.00
#
_symmetry.space_group_name_H-M   'P 1'
#
loop_
_entity.id
_entity.type
_entity.pdbx_description
1 polymer ?
#
loop_
_entity_poly.entity_id
_entity_poly.type
_entity_poly.pdbx_seq_one_letter_code
_entity_poly.pdbx_strand_id
1 'polypeptide(L)'
;MSKRLGNAVEPFENLSTYGADATRWYMITNAQPWDNLKFDLDGITEVQRKFFGTLYNTYGFFSLYANVDEFSYSEEEIPLNNRPEIDRWVISKLNSLIQDVEVAYESYEPTKAGRLIQGFVTDQMSNWYVRLCRRRFWRGDYSEDKIAAYQT
;
A
#
# COMPACT_ATOMS: atom_id res chain seq x y z
N MET A 1 25.20 8.37 -18.24
CA MET A 1 25.63 8.92 -16.95
C MET A 1 27.12 9.19 -16.97
N SER A 2 27.58 10.31 -16.46
CA SER A 2 29.01 10.65 -16.40
C SER A 2 29.29 11.41 -15.11
N LYS A 3 30.32 11.00 -14.35
CA LYS A 3 30.78 11.73 -13.15
C LYS A 3 31.17 13.18 -13.48
N ARG A 4 31.68 13.42 -14.68
CA ARG A 4 32.08 14.76 -15.17
C ARG A 4 30.87 15.71 -15.33
N LEU A 5 29.70 15.19 -15.62
CA LEU A 5 28.46 15.97 -15.79
C LEU A 5 27.63 16.08 -14.51
N GLY A 6 28.11 15.52 -13.40
CA GLY A 6 27.39 15.53 -12.12
C GLY A 6 26.06 14.76 -12.12
N ASN A 7 25.82 13.91 -13.13
CA ASN A 7 24.57 13.15 -13.26
C ASN A 7 24.76 11.65 -12.95
N ALA A 8 25.80 11.29 -12.23
CA ALA A 8 26.01 9.96 -11.68
C ALA A 8 25.59 9.94 -10.22
N VAL A 9 24.70 9.02 -9.87
CA VAL A 9 24.27 8.80 -8.50
C VAL A 9 25.09 7.66 -7.90
N GLU A 10 25.61 7.88 -6.68
CA GLU A 10 26.33 6.84 -5.95
C GLU A 10 25.29 5.89 -5.31
N PRO A 11 25.27 4.58 -5.70
CA PRO A 11 24.24 3.67 -5.26
C PRO A 11 24.18 3.49 -3.74
N PHE A 12 25.32 3.34 -3.08
CA PHE A 12 25.35 3.09 -1.63
C PHE A 12 24.90 4.31 -0.82
N GLU A 13 25.25 5.50 -1.24
CA GLU A 13 24.78 6.74 -0.62
C GLU A 13 23.27 6.88 -0.79
N ASN A 14 22.75 6.58 -1.97
CA ASN A 14 21.32 6.59 -2.25
C ASN A 14 20.56 5.56 -1.39
N LEU A 15 21.05 4.32 -1.30
CA LEU A 15 20.45 3.28 -0.48
C LEU A 15 20.50 3.60 1.02
N SER A 16 21.59 4.25 1.47
CA SER A 16 21.74 4.69 2.87
C SER A 16 20.76 5.81 3.21
N THR A 17 20.48 6.71 2.27
CA THR A 17 19.62 7.89 2.48
C THR A 17 18.14 7.56 2.35
N TYR A 18 17.76 6.82 1.31
CA TYR A 18 16.36 6.59 0.96
C TYR A 18 15.87 5.18 1.28
N GLY A 19 16.78 4.25 1.56
CA GLY A 19 16.46 2.84 1.74
C GLY A 19 16.32 2.07 0.42
N ALA A 20 16.51 0.75 0.52
CA ALA A 20 16.47 -0.13 -0.64
C ALA A 20 15.06 -0.26 -1.24
N ASP A 21 14.03 -0.35 -0.40
CA ASP A 21 12.67 -0.60 -0.84
C ASP A 21 12.10 0.57 -1.64
N ALA A 22 12.30 1.81 -1.17
CA ALA A 22 11.84 3.00 -1.88
C ALA A 22 12.56 3.16 -3.23
N THR A 23 13.88 2.92 -3.24
CA THR A 23 14.69 2.98 -4.46
C THR A 23 14.23 1.92 -5.49
N ARG A 24 14.06 0.66 -5.06
CA ARG A 24 13.59 -0.43 -5.92
C ARG A 24 12.18 -0.17 -6.43
N TRP A 25 11.28 0.26 -5.55
CA TRP A 25 9.90 0.59 -5.94
C TRP A 25 9.85 1.71 -6.97
N TYR A 26 10.61 2.79 -6.75
CA TYR A 26 10.74 3.87 -7.72
C TYR A 26 11.21 3.38 -9.08
N MET A 27 12.28 2.58 -9.12
CA MET A 27 12.82 2.06 -10.37
C MET A 27 11.82 1.19 -11.14
N ILE A 28 11.07 0.34 -10.42
CA ILE A 28 10.09 -0.57 -11.04
C ILE A 28 8.85 0.19 -11.53
N THR A 29 8.36 1.18 -10.75
CA THR A 29 7.08 1.84 -11.07
C THR A 29 7.22 3.07 -11.96
N ASN A 30 8.42 3.65 -12.07
CA ASN A 30 8.64 4.88 -12.83
C ASN A 30 8.69 4.65 -14.33
N ALA A 31 9.38 3.61 -14.78
CA ALA A 31 9.52 3.27 -16.20
C ALA A 31 9.37 1.78 -16.44
N GLN A 32 8.92 1.41 -17.65
CA GLN A 32 8.91 0.01 -18.08
C GLN A 32 10.34 -0.53 -18.19
N PRO A 33 10.56 -1.86 -18.00
CA PRO A 33 11.90 -2.45 -18.05
C PRO A 33 12.68 -2.21 -19.35
N TRP A 34 11.97 -2.02 -20.46
CA TRP A 34 12.55 -1.76 -21.80
C TRP A 34 12.69 -0.27 -22.11
N ASP A 35 12.20 0.63 -21.24
CA ASP A 35 12.31 2.06 -21.43
C ASP A 35 13.53 2.64 -20.68
N ASN A 36 14.03 3.77 -21.15
CA ASN A 36 15.09 4.49 -20.46
C ASN A 36 14.55 5.15 -19.18
N LEU A 37 15.04 4.69 -18.05
CA LEU A 37 14.75 5.32 -16.76
C LEU A 37 15.52 6.63 -16.62
N LYS A 38 14.82 7.76 -16.52
CA LYS A 38 15.39 9.01 -16.04
C LYS A 38 15.38 8.97 -14.51
N PHE A 39 16.54 8.64 -13.94
CA PHE A 39 16.68 8.53 -12.49
C PHE A 39 16.62 9.91 -11.83
N ASP A 40 15.76 10.07 -10.86
CA ASP A 40 15.52 11.31 -10.11
C ASP A 40 15.34 11.02 -8.62
N LEU A 41 16.11 11.71 -7.78
CA LEU A 41 16.04 11.54 -6.32
C LEU A 41 14.74 12.08 -5.72
N ASP A 42 14.17 13.13 -6.32
CA ASP A 42 12.87 13.65 -5.90
C ASP A 42 11.75 12.60 -6.13
N GLY A 43 11.86 11.82 -7.19
CA GLY A 43 10.94 10.72 -7.45
C GLY A 43 10.97 9.62 -6.38
N ILE A 44 12.14 9.31 -5.82
CA ILE A 44 12.26 8.37 -4.68
C ILE A 44 11.60 8.96 -3.44
N THR A 45 11.85 10.24 -3.15
CA THR A 45 11.21 10.95 -2.02
C THR A 45 9.69 10.96 -2.17
N GLU A 46 9.20 11.13 -3.39
CA GLU A 46 7.75 11.07 -3.67
C GLU A 46 7.17 9.69 -3.38
N VAL A 47 7.85 8.61 -3.78
CA VAL A 47 7.46 7.23 -3.47
C VAL A 47 7.42 6.99 -1.96
N GLN A 48 8.46 7.42 -1.23
CA GLN A 48 8.49 7.32 0.23
C GLN A 48 7.28 8.01 0.86
N ARG A 49 6.98 9.23 0.44
CA ARG A 49 5.92 10.05 1.03
C ARG A 49 4.53 9.56 0.63
N LYS A 50 4.29 9.35 -0.66
CA LYS A 50 2.95 9.08 -1.19
C LYS A 50 2.54 7.61 -1.08
N PHE A 51 3.46 6.69 -1.26
CA PHE A 51 3.15 5.26 -1.21
C PHE A 51 3.50 4.64 0.15
N PHE A 52 4.78 4.56 0.50
CA PHE A 52 5.18 3.93 1.76
C PHE A 52 4.65 4.67 2.99
N GLY A 53 4.65 6.01 2.96
CA GLY A 53 4.07 6.82 4.03
C GLY A 53 2.57 6.57 4.19
N THR A 54 1.83 6.44 3.10
CA THR A 54 0.40 6.11 3.14
C THR A 54 0.16 4.71 3.69
N LEU A 55 0.93 3.71 3.23
CA LEU A 55 0.85 2.34 3.72
C LEU A 55 1.17 2.26 5.22
N TYR A 56 2.28 2.89 5.63
CA TYR A 56 2.70 2.94 7.03
C TYR A 56 1.66 3.64 7.93
N ASN A 57 1.11 4.77 7.50
CA ASN A 57 0.09 5.48 8.26
C ASN A 57 -1.22 4.68 8.36
N THR A 58 -1.58 3.93 7.32
CA THR A 58 -2.74 3.04 7.35
C THR A 58 -2.54 1.91 8.34
N TYR A 59 -1.37 1.27 8.32
CA TYR A 59 -1.00 0.24 9.29
C TYR A 59 -0.92 0.82 10.72
N GLY A 60 -0.30 1.99 10.88
CA GLY A 60 -0.22 2.67 12.18
C GLY A 60 -1.59 3.00 12.77
N PHE A 61 -2.53 3.42 11.93
CA PHE A 61 -3.92 3.63 12.33
C PHE A 61 -4.58 2.32 12.80
N PHE A 62 -4.47 1.26 12.01
CA PHE A 62 -5.00 -0.06 12.36
C PHE A 62 -4.39 -0.57 13.67
N SER A 63 -3.07 -0.61 13.78
CA SER A 63 -2.37 -1.17 14.93
C SER A 63 -2.65 -0.39 16.23
N LEU A 64 -2.79 0.94 16.13
CA LEU A 64 -3.13 1.77 17.28
C LEU A 64 -4.46 1.33 17.91
N TYR A 65 -5.51 1.23 17.11
CA TYR A 65 -6.83 0.88 17.61
C TYR A 65 -6.98 -0.60 17.93
N ALA A 66 -6.37 -1.47 17.15
CA ALA A 66 -6.31 -2.90 17.45
C ALA A 66 -5.67 -3.18 18.82
N ASN A 67 -4.59 -2.46 19.15
CA ASN A 67 -3.95 -2.57 20.46
C ASN A 67 -4.81 -1.98 21.60
N VAL A 68 -5.49 -0.87 21.36
CA VAL A 68 -6.38 -0.25 22.35
C VAL A 68 -7.58 -1.15 22.67
N ASP A 69 -8.13 -1.78 21.66
CA ASP A 69 -9.28 -2.69 21.78
C ASP A 69 -8.85 -4.16 22.09
N GLU A 70 -7.55 -4.44 22.24
CA GLU A 70 -6.97 -5.77 22.50
C GLU A 70 -7.37 -6.83 21.43
N PHE A 71 -7.60 -6.38 20.20
CA PHE A 71 -7.95 -7.26 19.09
C PHE A 71 -6.78 -8.20 18.73
N SER A 72 -7.03 -9.51 18.65
CA SER A 72 -5.99 -10.54 18.47
C SER A 72 -6.32 -11.63 17.44
N TYR A 73 -7.35 -11.49 16.64
CA TYR A 73 -7.86 -12.53 15.73
C TYR A 73 -8.28 -13.85 16.44
N SER A 74 -8.50 -13.80 17.75
CA SER A 74 -9.03 -14.94 18.52
C SER A 74 -10.56 -14.99 18.51
N GLU A 75 -11.20 -13.91 18.09
CA GLU A 75 -12.64 -13.80 17.92
C GLU A 75 -13.12 -14.67 16.76
N GLU A 76 -14.36 -15.15 16.88
CA GLU A 76 -15.02 -15.88 15.79
C GLU A 76 -15.04 -15.03 14.52
N GLU A 77 -14.68 -15.62 13.40
CA GLU A 77 -14.69 -14.93 12.11
C GLU A 77 -16.10 -14.56 11.70
N ILE A 78 -16.32 -13.26 11.48
CA ILE A 78 -17.60 -12.77 10.96
C ILE A 78 -17.69 -13.13 9.47
N PRO A 79 -18.67 -13.95 9.06
CA PRO A 79 -18.83 -14.34 7.67
C PRO A 79 -18.92 -13.12 6.74
N LEU A 80 -18.30 -13.21 5.58
CA LEU A 80 -18.24 -12.09 4.62
C LEU A 80 -19.63 -11.53 4.28
N ASN A 81 -20.63 -12.38 4.16
CA ASN A 81 -22.02 -11.98 3.86
C ASN A 81 -22.67 -11.15 4.98
N ASN A 82 -22.17 -11.27 6.21
CA ASN A 82 -22.68 -10.53 7.37
C ASN A 82 -21.92 -9.21 7.57
N ARG A 83 -20.79 -9.02 6.89
CA ARG A 83 -20.03 -7.77 6.97
C ARG A 83 -20.73 -6.65 6.17
N PRO A 84 -20.57 -5.38 6.59
CA PRO A 84 -21.05 -4.22 5.83
C PRO A 84 -20.62 -4.23 4.37
N GLU A 85 -21.40 -3.57 3.52
CA GLU A 85 -21.13 -3.51 2.08
C GLU A 85 -19.75 -2.96 1.75
N ILE A 86 -19.30 -1.97 2.51
CA ILE A 86 -17.97 -1.34 2.31
C ILE A 86 -16.81 -2.31 2.60
N ASP A 87 -16.97 -3.23 3.55
CA ASP A 87 -15.99 -4.27 3.85
C ASP A 87 -15.93 -5.29 2.72
N ARG A 88 -17.09 -5.74 2.25
CA ARG A 88 -17.19 -6.63 1.09
C ARG A 88 -16.63 -6.00 -0.17
N TRP A 89 -16.86 -4.70 -0.34
CA TRP A 89 -16.34 -3.94 -1.48
C TRP A 89 -14.80 -3.92 -1.49
N VAL A 90 -14.14 -3.57 -0.38
CA VAL A 90 -12.67 -3.49 -0.35
C VAL A 90 -12.02 -4.86 -0.53
N ILE A 91 -12.60 -5.92 0.05
CA ILE A 91 -12.13 -7.30 -0.16
C ILE A 91 -12.30 -7.72 -1.62
N SER A 92 -13.44 -7.40 -2.24
CA SER A 92 -13.65 -7.64 -3.68
C SER A 92 -12.63 -6.91 -4.54
N LYS A 93 -12.28 -5.66 -4.20
CA LYS A 93 -11.24 -4.89 -4.89
C LYS A 93 -9.85 -5.49 -4.71
N LEU A 94 -9.55 -5.99 -3.51
CA LEU A 94 -8.30 -6.69 -3.24
C LEU A 94 -8.18 -7.98 -4.08
N ASN A 95 -9.24 -8.77 -4.16
CA ASN A 95 -9.24 -9.98 -4.98
C ASN A 95 -9.06 -9.66 -6.48
N SER A 96 -9.70 -8.61 -6.98
CA SER A 96 -9.48 -8.14 -8.35
C SER A 96 -8.04 -7.70 -8.57
N LEU A 97 -7.46 -6.96 -7.61
CA LEU A 97 -6.05 -6.56 -7.65
C LEU A 97 -5.11 -7.76 -7.73
N ILE A 98 -5.34 -8.80 -6.93
CA ILE A 98 -4.52 -10.02 -6.94
C ILE A 98 -4.50 -10.63 -8.35
N GLN A 99 -5.66 -10.80 -8.96
CA GLN A 99 -5.78 -11.33 -10.33
C GLN A 99 -5.06 -10.45 -11.37
N ASP A 100 -5.27 -9.13 -11.29
CA ASP A 100 -4.65 -8.19 -12.23
C ASP A 100 -3.11 -8.16 -12.09
N VAL A 101 -2.61 -8.28 -10.86
CA VAL A 101 -1.16 -8.34 -10.56
C VAL A 101 -0.57 -9.66 -11.07
N GLU A 102 -1.24 -10.80 -10.87
CA GLU A 102 -0.83 -12.10 -11.41
C GLU A 102 -0.70 -12.04 -12.93
N VAL A 103 -1.73 -11.55 -13.63
CA VAL A 103 -1.71 -11.37 -15.09
C VAL A 103 -0.58 -10.45 -15.54
N ALA A 104 -0.34 -9.36 -14.81
CA ALA A 104 0.75 -8.45 -15.15
C ALA A 104 2.13 -9.11 -14.98
N TYR A 105 2.35 -9.92 -13.95
CA TYR A 105 3.60 -10.66 -13.77
C TYR A 105 3.79 -11.76 -14.79
N GLU A 106 2.75 -12.52 -15.14
CA GLU A 106 2.79 -13.52 -16.21
C GLU A 106 3.13 -12.90 -17.57
N SER A 107 2.72 -11.64 -17.77
CA SER A 107 3.00 -10.86 -18.98
C SER A 107 4.35 -10.12 -18.94
N TYR A 108 5.17 -10.31 -17.88
CA TYR A 108 6.42 -9.59 -17.66
C TYR A 108 6.25 -8.06 -17.59
N GLU A 109 5.13 -7.58 -17.03
CA GLU A 109 4.81 -6.16 -16.86
C GLU A 109 4.90 -5.71 -15.39
N PRO A 110 6.10 -5.72 -14.74
CA PRO A 110 6.24 -5.41 -13.32
C PRO A 110 5.86 -3.97 -12.99
N THR A 111 6.05 -3.05 -13.92
CA THR A 111 5.64 -1.64 -13.75
C THR A 111 4.14 -1.51 -13.60
N LYS A 112 3.37 -2.25 -14.41
CA LYS A 112 1.91 -2.28 -14.33
C LYS A 112 1.46 -2.88 -12.98
N ALA A 113 2.04 -4.01 -12.58
CA ALA A 113 1.77 -4.64 -11.29
C ALA A 113 2.01 -3.66 -10.12
N GLY A 114 3.17 -3.00 -10.09
CA GLY A 114 3.50 -2.02 -9.05
C GLY A 114 2.54 -0.83 -9.01
N ARG A 115 2.13 -0.30 -10.17
CA ARG A 115 1.17 0.80 -10.26
C ARG A 115 -0.24 0.40 -9.81
N LEU A 116 -0.68 -0.82 -10.09
CA LEU A 116 -1.94 -1.37 -9.60
C LEU A 116 -1.95 -1.46 -8.08
N ILE A 117 -0.89 -2.00 -7.48
CA ILE A 117 -0.72 -2.06 -6.02
C ILE A 117 -0.73 -0.66 -5.41
N GLN A 118 0.01 0.28 -5.99
CA GLN A 118 0.08 1.66 -5.50
C GLN A 118 -1.30 2.33 -5.54
N GLY A 119 -2.04 2.18 -6.63
CA GLY A 119 -3.39 2.71 -6.77
C GLY A 119 -4.36 2.12 -5.75
N PHE A 120 -4.31 0.81 -5.53
CA PHE A 120 -5.15 0.18 -4.51
C PHE A 120 -4.85 0.72 -3.10
N VAL A 121 -3.57 0.76 -2.71
CA VAL A 121 -3.16 1.22 -1.37
C VAL A 121 -3.55 2.67 -1.13
N THR A 122 -3.28 3.55 -2.10
CA THR A 122 -3.53 4.99 -1.91
C THR A 122 -5.00 5.35 -2.06
N ASP A 123 -5.66 4.89 -3.09
CA ASP A 123 -7.00 5.38 -3.44
C ASP A 123 -8.10 4.53 -2.80
N GLN A 124 -8.01 3.20 -2.90
CA GLN A 124 -9.08 2.33 -2.47
C GLN A 124 -8.99 1.98 -0.98
N MET A 125 -7.82 1.58 -0.51
CA MET A 125 -7.64 1.20 0.89
C MET A 125 -7.57 2.42 1.81
N SER A 126 -6.61 3.32 1.60
CA SER A 126 -6.38 4.45 2.52
C SER A 126 -7.40 5.58 2.36
N ASN A 127 -7.52 6.15 1.14
CA ASN A 127 -8.33 7.34 0.91
C ASN A 127 -9.84 7.05 0.84
N TRP A 128 -10.23 5.82 0.61
CA TRP A 128 -11.64 5.45 0.57
C TRP A 128 -12.03 4.60 1.78
N TYR A 129 -11.60 3.34 1.86
CA TYR A 129 -12.04 2.41 2.91
C TYR A 129 -11.70 2.91 4.31
N VAL A 130 -10.43 3.09 4.63
CA VAL A 130 -10.00 3.52 5.98
C VAL A 130 -10.58 4.87 6.35
N ARG A 131 -10.59 5.83 5.41
CA ARG A 131 -11.14 7.16 5.65
C ARG A 131 -12.63 7.12 6.01
N LEU A 132 -13.44 6.33 5.31
CA LEU A 132 -14.87 6.21 5.55
C LEU A 132 -15.17 5.39 6.81
N CYS A 133 -14.36 4.37 7.09
CA CYS A 133 -14.51 3.47 8.22
C CYS A 133 -13.90 3.99 9.53
N ARG A 134 -13.21 5.13 9.51
CA ARG A 134 -12.49 5.66 10.69
C ARG A 134 -13.31 5.62 11.98
N ARG A 135 -14.59 5.99 11.90
CA ARG A 135 -15.49 6.03 13.06
C ARG A 135 -15.72 4.68 13.71
N ARG A 136 -15.68 3.59 12.94
CA ARG A 136 -15.85 2.22 13.42
C ARG A 136 -14.72 1.79 14.35
N PHE A 137 -13.50 2.31 14.12
CA PHE A 137 -12.32 1.98 14.91
C PHE A 137 -12.23 2.77 16.23
N TRP A 138 -12.46 4.09 16.21
CA TRP A 138 -12.22 4.93 17.37
C TRP A 138 -13.47 5.28 18.19
N ARG A 139 -14.67 4.98 17.70
CA ARG A 139 -15.92 5.35 18.36
C ARG A 139 -16.74 4.12 18.73
N GLY A 140 -17.37 4.19 19.93
CA GLY A 140 -18.30 3.17 20.40
C GLY A 140 -17.63 1.99 21.09
N ASP A 141 -18.48 1.08 21.55
CA ASP A 141 -18.08 -0.14 22.24
C ASP A 141 -17.47 -1.15 21.27
N TYR A 142 -16.81 -2.18 21.81
CA TYR A 142 -16.25 -3.29 21.05
C TYR A 142 -17.39 -4.18 20.50
N SER A 143 -17.91 -3.79 19.35
CA SER A 143 -19.09 -4.39 18.71
C SER A 143 -18.70 -5.33 17.57
N GLU A 144 -19.66 -6.15 17.13
CA GLU A 144 -19.51 -7.03 15.95
C GLU A 144 -19.11 -6.24 14.69
N ASP A 145 -19.66 -5.03 14.49
CA ASP A 145 -19.26 -4.15 13.38
C ASP A 145 -17.79 -3.70 13.47
N LYS A 146 -17.30 -3.42 14.68
CA LYS A 146 -15.89 -3.07 14.91
C LYS A 146 -14.99 -4.27 14.65
N ILE A 147 -15.38 -5.47 15.13
CA ILE A 147 -14.65 -6.72 14.87
C ILE A 147 -14.59 -6.99 13.37
N ALA A 148 -15.71 -6.84 12.65
CA ALA A 148 -15.75 -6.98 11.19
C ALA A 148 -14.75 -6.03 10.49
N ALA A 149 -14.64 -4.78 10.95
CA ALA A 149 -13.70 -3.83 10.41
C ALA A 149 -12.23 -4.24 10.64
N TYR A 150 -11.91 -4.80 11.81
CA TYR A 150 -10.56 -5.32 12.10
C TYR A 150 -10.23 -6.57 11.28
N GLN A 151 -11.20 -7.45 11.07
CA GLN A 151 -11.03 -8.68 10.28
C GLN A 151 -10.99 -8.43 8.77
N THR A 152 -11.36 -7.23 8.32
CA THR A 152 -11.33 -6.84 6.91
C THR A 152 -10.00 -6.25 6.53
#